data_d50867c7dde995b895ea1c354f9973d9
#
_entry.id   d50867c7dde995b895ea1c354f9973d9
#
_cell.length_a   1.000
_cell.length_b   1.000
_cell.length_c   1.000
_cell.angle_alpha   90.00
_cell.angle_beta   90.00
_cell.angle_gamma   90.00
#
_symmetry.space_group_name_H-M   'P 1'
#
loop_
_entity.id
_entity.type
_entity.pdbx_description
1 polymer ?
#
loop_
_entity_poly.entity_id
_entity_poly.type
_entity_poly.pdbx_seq_one_letter_code
_entity_poly.pdbx_strand_id
1 'polypeptide(L)'
;MNRLSGENLIGMVPRPVLSALQALENAGYEAFMVGGCVRDMAMGQKPSDWDIATSAQPEQIKVVFSKEKTVDTGIKHGTVTVISENLAMEITTYRTEGTYSDHRHPDVVEYTQDAALDLARRDFTINAMALDRQGRLTDLSGGLDDICRRMVRCVGDPQKRFEEDALRIMRALRFSSRLDFDIERETLAAARSCGHLLRQVSPERLRDELTGILCGHRAGRLIYEEAELMANVIPELLPCKGFDQKNSHHIYDVLGHIAAAIDSIRAAAGSTEHVAHEDEEQANFYDHARISAEMAEKIMTRLHFDRNTIEKVTALVRYHGINIEPEPKYVKRALNKYSPEMFFSLLALKRADNMAQSPDFRGRQETYDRLEKIAGQIIEEEQCFSLRDLEVNGKDLIQAGMEQGPEIGKT
;
A
#
# COMPACT_ATOMS: atom_id res chain seq x y z
N MET A 1 -16.98 -20.57 -8.86
CA MET A 1 -17.53 -19.21 -8.86
C MET A 1 -18.67 -19.17 -9.83
N ASN A 2 -19.91 -18.83 -9.40
CA ASN A 2 -21.00 -18.58 -10.34
C ASN A 2 -20.57 -17.39 -11.21
N ARG A 3 -20.64 -17.53 -12.56
CA ARG A 3 -20.47 -16.40 -13.47
C ARG A 3 -21.46 -15.31 -13.02
N LEU A 4 -20.93 -14.19 -12.55
CA LEU A 4 -21.79 -13.05 -12.23
C LEU A 4 -22.46 -12.62 -13.54
N SER A 5 -23.79 -12.68 -13.58
CA SER A 5 -24.54 -12.15 -14.72
C SER A 5 -24.37 -10.64 -14.76
N GLY A 6 -24.45 -10.04 -15.95
CA GLY A 6 -24.34 -8.58 -16.08
C GLY A 6 -25.35 -7.82 -15.22
N GLU A 7 -26.54 -8.39 -14.97
CA GLU A 7 -27.54 -7.83 -14.05
C GLU A 7 -27.03 -7.75 -12.61
N ASN A 8 -26.26 -8.74 -12.15
CA ASN A 8 -25.64 -8.72 -10.81
C ASN A 8 -24.56 -7.65 -10.70
N LEU A 9 -23.79 -7.40 -11.77
CA LEU A 9 -22.76 -6.36 -11.79
C LEU A 9 -23.40 -4.96 -11.70
N ILE A 10 -24.43 -4.70 -12.47
CA ILE A 10 -25.14 -3.40 -12.47
C ILE A 10 -25.78 -3.11 -11.11
N GLY A 11 -26.26 -4.13 -10.39
CA GLY A 11 -26.80 -3.96 -9.04
C GLY A 11 -25.79 -3.42 -8.00
N MET A 12 -24.48 -3.49 -8.29
CA MET A 12 -23.42 -2.94 -7.46
C MET A 12 -23.07 -1.48 -7.77
N VAL A 13 -23.56 -0.94 -8.92
CA VAL A 13 -23.19 0.39 -9.43
C VAL A 13 -24.01 1.48 -8.74
N PRO A 14 -23.40 2.50 -8.15
CA PRO A 14 -24.11 3.63 -7.56
C PRO A 14 -24.90 4.41 -8.60
N ARG A 15 -26.06 4.96 -8.17
CA ARG A 15 -26.94 5.76 -9.03
C ARG A 15 -26.21 6.92 -9.73
N PRO A 16 -25.32 7.70 -9.09
CA PRO A 16 -24.59 8.78 -9.78
C PRO A 16 -23.76 8.29 -10.97
N VAL A 17 -23.13 7.10 -10.87
CA VAL A 17 -22.36 6.51 -11.97
C VAL A 17 -23.26 6.14 -13.14
N LEU A 18 -24.40 5.47 -12.89
CA LEU A 18 -25.38 5.14 -13.92
C LEU A 18 -25.96 6.40 -14.58
N SER A 19 -26.20 7.46 -13.79
CA SER A 19 -26.67 8.75 -14.30
C SER A 19 -25.62 9.43 -15.16
N ALA A 20 -24.33 9.33 -14.80
CA ALA A 20 -23.23 9.86 -15.60
C ALA A 20 -23.10 9.16 -16.95
N LEU A 21 -23.15 7.83 -16.98
CA LEU A 21 -23.17 7.06 -18.23
C LEU A 21 -24.35 7.47 -19.12
N GLN A 22 -25.55 7.57 -18.54
CA GLN A 22 -26.73 7.98 -19.26
C GLN A 22 -26.63 9.40 -19.81
N ALA A 23 -26.04 10.35 -19.06
CA ALA A 23 -25.84 11.72 -19.52
C ALA A 23 -24.93 11.79 -20.75
N LEU A 24 -23.85 11.02 -20.77
CA LEU A 24 -22.94 10.91 -21.91
C LEU A 24 -23.63 10.26 -23.13
N GLU A 25 -24.35 9.15 -22.93
CA GLU A 25 -25.13 8.47 -23.97
C GLU A 25 -26.20 9.39 -24.59
N ASN A 26 -26.92 10.16 -23.74
CA ASN A 26 -27.94 11.12 -24.20
C ASN A 26 -27.33 12.29 -25.00
N ALA A 27 -26.07 12.62 -24.75
CA ALA A 27 -25.33 13.62 -25.53
C ALA A 27 -24.71 13.04 -26.82
N GLY A 28 -24.92 11.75 -27.10
CA GLY A 28 -24.45 11.07 -28.31
C GLY A 28 -23.05 10.48 -28.20
N TYR A 29 -22.52 10.33 -27.00
CA TYR A 29 -21.18 9.74 -26.76
C TYR A 29 -21.29 8.33 -26.21
N GLU A 30 -20.37 7.45 -26.61
CA GLU A 30 -20.19 6.17 -25.96
C GLU A 30 -19.58 6.36 -24.59
N ALA A 31 -20.00 5.54 -23.61
CA ALA A 31 -19.44 5.55 -22.26
C ALA A 31 -19.52 4.16 -21.60
N PHE A 32 -18.44 3.77 -20.93
CA PHE A 32 -18.31 2.51 -20.21
C PHE A 32 -17.63 2.73 -18.88
N MET A 33 -18.03 1.98 -17.86
CA MET A 33 -17.20 1.77 -16.68
C MET A 33 -16.01 0.91 -17.07
N VAL A 34 -14.81 1.21 -16.56
CA VAL A 34 -13.56 0.55 -16.97
C VAL A 34 -12.59 0.37 -15.79
N GLY A 35 -11.58 -0.45 -15.98
CA GLY A 35 -10.46 -0.51 -15.04
C GLY A 35 -10.77 -1.21 -13.72
N GLY A 36 -10.32 -0.60 -12.63
CA GLY A 36 -10.41 -1.16 -11.28
C GLY A 36 -11.84 -1.46 -10.83
N CYS A 37 -12.79 -0.59 -11.12
CA CYS A 37 -14.17 -0.80 -10.71
C CYS A 37 -14.82 -2.03 -11.38
N VAL A 38 -14.54 -2.29 -12.65
CA VAL A 38 -15.06 -3.46 -13.36
C VAL A 38 -14.43 -4.74 -12.82
N ARG A 39 -13.11 -4.74 -12.59
CA ARG A 39 -12.41 -5.87 -11.94
C ARG A 39 -12.99 -6.18 -10.57
N ASP A 40 -13.13 -5.18 -9.71
CA ASP A 40 -13.58 -5.38 -8.33
C ASP A 40 -15.02 -5.91 -8.31
N MET A 41 -15.90 -5.37 -9.15
CA MET A 41 -17.26 -5.93 -9.32
C MET A 41 -17.22 -7.38 -9.83
N ALA A 42 -16.36 -7.70 -10.81
CA ALA A 42 -16.20 -9.06 -11.32
C ALA A 42 -15.67 -10.04 -10.25
N MET A 43 -14.95 -9.54 -9.23
CA MET A 43 -14.54 -10.28 -8.05
C MET A 43 -15.59 -10.33 -6.93
N GLY A 44 -16.76 -9.68 -7.13
CA GLY A 44 -17.80 -9.56 -6.12
C GLY A 44 -17.45 -8.58 -4.99
N GLN A 45 -16.51 -7.66 -5.22
CA GLN A 45 -16.07 -6.65 -4.28
C GLN A 45 -16.70 -5.30 -4.63
N LYS A 46 -16.93 -4.46 -3.62
CA LYS A 46 -17.39 -3.10 -3.82
C LYS A 46 -16.21 -2.22 -4.27
N PRO A 47 -16.29 -1.56 -5.45
CA PRO A 47 -15.27 -0.62 -5.88
C PRO A 47 -15.10 0.56 -4.92
N SER A 48 -13.85 1.03 -4.76
CA SER A 48 -13.52 2.29 -4.05
C SER A 48 -13.66 3.51 -4.97
N ASP A 49 -13.26 3.34 -6.23
CA ASP A 49 -13.16 4.41 -7.21
C ASP A 49 -13.95 4.04 -8.47
N TRP A 50 -14.40 5.06 -9.20
CA TRP A 50 -15.23 4.86 -10.39
C TRP A 50 -14.59 5.54 -11.59
N ASP A 51 -14.12 4.71 -12.53
CA ASP A 51 -13.52 5.14 -13.79
C ASP A 51 -14.51 4.93 -14.93
N ILE A 52 -14.75 5.97 -15.70
CA ILE A 52 -15.57 5.95 -16.93
C ILE A 52 -14.66 6.30 -18.10
N ALA A 53 -14.69 5.50 -19.14
CA ALA A 53 -14.08 5.82 -20.42
C ALA A 53 -15.18 6.22 -21.43
N THR A 54 -14.93 7.23 -22.25
CA THR A 54 -15.92 7.79 -23.18
C THR A 54 -15.28 8.25 -24.47
N SER A 55 -16.09 8.31 -25.55
CA SER A 55 -15.72 8.95 -26.80
C SER A 55 -15.75 10.48 -26.75
N ALA A 56 -16.37 11.09 -25.70
CA ALA A 56 -16.39 12.52 -25.50
C ALA A 56 -14.99 13.08 -25.15
N GLN A 57 -14.61 14.19 -25.77
CA GLN A 57 -13.38 14.92 -25.43
C GLN A 57 -13.56 15.72 -24.13
N PRO A 58 -12.47 16.12 -23.44
CA PRO A 58 -12.57 16.79 -22.14
C PRO A 58 -13.50 18.01 -22.10
N GLU A 59 -13.47 18.84 -23.12
CA GLU A 59 -14.37 20.02 -23.18
C GLU A 59 -15.83 19.60 -23.38
N GLN A 60 -16.09 18.52 -24.09
CA GLN A 60 -17.43 17.97 -24.28
C GLN A 60 -17.95 17.36 -22.97
N ILE A 61 -17.08 16.66 -22.22
CA ILE A 61 -17.40 16.16 -20.86
C ILE A 61 -17.85 17.32 -19.97
N LYS A 62 -17.11 18.44 -19.94
CA LYS A 62 -17.48 19.62 -19.15
C LYS A 62 -18.82 20.23 -19.57
N VAL A 63 -19.15 20.22 -20.86
CA VAL A 63 -20.45 20.67 -21.36
C VAL A 63 -21.58 19.78 -20.86
N VAL A 64 -21.41 18.44 -20.95
CA VAL A 64 -22.39 17.46 -20.47
C VAL A 64 -22.65 17.63 -18.97
N PHE A 65 -21.58 17.84 -18.19
CA PHE A 65 -21.63 17.98 -16.74
C PHE A 65 -21.56 19.44 -16.25
N SER A 66 -22.06 20.38 -17.05
CA SER A 66 -22.00 21.83 -16.72
C SER A 66 -22.74 22.22 -15.42
N LYS A 67 -23.64 21.36 -14.93
CA LYS A 67 -24.35 21.54 -13.65
C LYS A 67 -23.67 20.89 -12.45
N GLU A 68 -22.68 20.06 -12.70
CA GLU A 68 -21.91 19.31 -11.69
C GLU A 68 -20.58 20.02 -11.41
N LYS A 69 -20.00 19.71 -10.26
CA LYS A 69 -18.64 20.18 -9.97
C LYS A 69 -17.63 19.34 -10.75
N THR A 70 -16.81 20.00 -11.57
CA THR A 70 -15.73 19.36 -12.33
C THR A 70 -14.36 19.82 -11.82
N VAL A 71 -13.36 18.93 -11.88
CA VAL A 71 -11.96 19.22 -11.50
C VAL A 71 -11.03 18.77 -12.62
N ASP A 72 -10.12 19.64 -13.03
CA ASP A 72 -9.27 19.49 -14.23
C ASP A 72 -7.91 18.85 -13.96
N THR A 73 -7.70 18.17 -12.84
CA THR A 73 -6.40 17.60 -12.44
C THR A 73 -5.79 16.66 -13.48
N GLY A 74 -6.58 15.97 -14.28
CA GLY A 74 -6.16 15.01 -15.30
C GLY A 74 -6.31 15.48 -16.74
N ILE A 75 -6.63 16.75 -17.01
CA ILE A 75 -7.06 17.22 -18.35
C ILE A 75 -5.98 17.02 -19.42
N LYS A 76 -4.68 17.14 -19.06
CA LYS A 76 -3.57 16.87 -19.98
C LYS A 76 -3.53 15.43 -20.48
N HIS A 77 -4.17 14.51 -19.77
CA HIS A 77 -4.27 13.10 -20.09
C HIS A 77 -5.67 12.70 -20.55
N GLY A 78 -6.55 13.68 -20.83
CA GLY A 78 -7.90 13.44 -21.27
C GLY A 78 -8.90 13.09 -20.15
N THR A 79 -8.55 13.29 -18.88
CA THR A 79 -9.40 12.95 -17.73
C THR A 79 -9.99 14.19 -17.09
N VAL A 80 -11.29 14.15 -16.81
CA VAL A 80 -12.04 15.15 -16.04
C VAL A 80 -12.67 14.42 -14.85
N THR A 81 -12.41 14.91 -13.64
CA THR A 81 -13.10 14.39 -12.44
C THR A 81 -14.45 15.11 -12.30
N VAL A 82 -15.53 14.35 -12.28
CA VAL A 82 -16.90 14.84 -12.07
C VAL A 82 -17.36 14.40 -10.69
N ILE A 83 -17.87 15.35 -9.89
CA ILE A 83 -18.39 15.11 -8.53
C ILE A 83 -19.91 15.28 -8.56
N SER A 84 -20.63 14.18 -8.39
CA SER A 84 -22.11 14.17 -8.31
C SER A 84 -22.54 13.41 -7.06
N GLU A 85 -23.49 13.97 -6.30
CA GLU A 85 -24.01 13.40 -5.03
C GLU A 85 -22.89 12.98 -4.04
N ASN A 86 -21.81 13.78 -3.92
CA ASN A 86 -20.59 13.50 -3.14
C ASN A 86 -19.76 12.30 -3.62
N LEU A 87 -20.03 11.75 -4.80
CA LEU A 87 -19.22 10.72 -5.43
C LEU A 87 -18.35 11.34 -6.51
N ALA A 88 -17.03 11.14 -6.41
CA ALA A 88 -16.09 11.52 -7.45
C ALA A 88 -15.99 10.39 -8.48
N MET A 89 -16.04 10.74 -9.77
CA MET A 89 -15.90 9.84 -10.91
C MET A 89 -14.84 10.39 -11.85
N GLU A 90 -13.89 9.58 -12.26
CA GLU A 90 -12.91 9.95 -13.29
C GLU A 90 -13.44 9.58 -14.67
N ILE A 91 -13.69 10.60 -15.49
CA ILE A 91 -14.19 10.41 -16.85
C ILE A 91 -13.05 10.71 -17.82
N THR A 92 -12.60 9.69 -18.54
CA THR A 92 -11.44 9.76 -19.43
C THR A 92 -11.86 9.55 -20.88
N THR A 93 -11.40 10.44 -21.76
CA THR A 93 -11.58 10.29 -23.21
C THR A 93 -10.82 9.07 -23.72
N TYR A 94 -11.42 8.27 -24.62
CA TYR A 94 -10.70 7.19 -25.32
C TYR A 94 -9.45 7.74 -25.99
N ARG A 95 -8.36 7.06 -25.84
CA ARG A 95 -7.09 7.48 -26.40
C ARG A 95 -6.26 6.31 -26.88
N THR A 96 -5.43 6.60 -27.86
CA THR A 96 -4.27 5.79 -28.22
C THR A 96 -3.03 6.46 -27.65
N GLU A 97 -2.01 5.71 -27.48
CA GLU A 97 -0.72 6.19 -26.96
C GLU A 97 0.30 6.00 -28.08
N GLY A 98 1.03 7.07 -28.40
CA GLY A 98 2.12 7.05 -29.36
C GLY A 98 3.38 6.40 -28.78
N THR A 99 4.53 6.75 -29.37
CA THR A 99 5.84 6.34 -28.83
C THR A 99 6.10 6.95 -27.45
N TYR A 100 6.93 6.28 -26.67
CA TYR A 100 7.33 6.72 -25.34
C TYR A 100 8.86 6.98 -25.35
N SER A 101 9.26 8.24 -25.51
CA SER A 101 10.69 8.59 -25.52
C SER A 101 11.30 8.64 -24.12
N ASP A 102 10.49 8.85 -23.09
CA ASP A 102 10.92 8.97 -21.69
C ASP A 102 10.52 7.76 -20.81
N HIS A 103 10.04 6.67 -21.41
CA HIS A 103 9.53 5.48 -20.72
C HIS A 103 8.47 5.79 -19.64
N ARG A 104 7.71 6.89 -19.83
CA ARG A 104 6.70 7.35 -18.86
C ARG A 104 5.46 7.92 -19.51
N HIS A 105 5.66 8.89 -20.41
CA HIS A 105 4.58 9.62 -21.04
C HIS A 105 4.59 9.29 -22.54
N PRO A 106 3.42 9.00 -23.12
CA PRO A 106 3.35 8.96 -24.55
C PRO A 106 3.73 10.35 -25.10
N ASP A 107 4.62 10.38 -26.08
CA ASP A 107 5.06 11.63 -26.73
C ASP A 107 3.87 12.42 -27.30
N VAL A 108 2.83 11.70 -27.71
CA VAL A 108 1.56 12.25 -28.22
C VAL A 108 0.40 11.41 -27.67
N VAL A 109 -0.57 12.07 -27.06
CA VAL A 109 -1.87 11.49 -26.71
C VAL A 109 -2.84 11.81 -27.82
N GLU A 110 -3.27 10.81 -28.56
CA GLU A 110 -4.27 10.96 -29.62
C GLU A 110 -5.61 10.44 -29.14
N TYR A 111 -6.66 11.27 -29.24
CA TYR A 111 -8.01 10.82 -28.91
C TYR A 111 -8.55 9.94 -30.03
N THR A 112 -9.24 8.88 -29.66
CA THR A 112 -9.90 7.96 -30.58
C THR A 112 -11.39 7.87 -30.28
N GLN A 113 -12.15 7.38 -31.24
CA GLN A 113 -13.56 7.04 -31.07
C GLN A 113 -13.75 5.54 -30.79
N ASP A 114 -12.68 4.75 -30.85
CA ASP A 114 -12.72 3.30 -30.71
C ASP A 114 -12.34 2.87 -29.29
N ALA A 115 -13.33 2.37 -28.55
CA ALA A 115 -13.15 1.83 -27.20
C ALA A 115 -12.19 0.63 -27.18
N ALA A 116 -12.11 -0.16 -28.26
CA ALA A 116 -11.22 -1.32 -28.31
C ALA A 116 -9.75 -0.91 -28.28
N LEU A 117 -9.40 0.21 -28.92
CA LEU A 117 -8.04 0.76 -28.89
C LEU A 117 -7.69 1.27 -27.49
N ASP A 118 -8.65 1.91 -26.77
CA ASP A 118 -8.41 2.34 -25.38
C ASP A 118 -8.20 1.15 -24.44
N LEU A 119 -8.96 0.06 -24.61
CA LEU A 119 -8.77 -1.15 -23.82
C LEU A 119 -7.44 -1.84 -24.13
N ALA A 120 -7.03 -1.89 -25.40
CA ALA A 120 -5.81 -2.55 -25.85
C ALA A 120 -4.51 -1.89 -25.34
N ARG A 121 -4.52 -0.59 -24.99
CA ARG A 121 -3.35 0.12 -24.45
C ARG A 121 -3.17 -0.06 -22.94
N ARG A 122 -4.15 -0.65 -22.23
CA ARG A 122 -4.09 -0.80 -20.77
C ARG A 122 -3.00 -1.76 -20.35
N ASP A 123 -2.66 -1.70 -19.06
CA ASP A 123 -1.55 -2.46 -18.49
C ASP A 123 -1.83 -3.97 -18.42
N PHE A 124 -2.90 -4.35 -17.72
CA PHE A 124 -3.23 -5.75 -17.44
C PHE A 124 -4.64 -6.10 -17.87
N THR A 125 -4.82 -7.36 -18.30
CA THR A 125 -6.09 -7.90 -18.78
C THR A 125 -7.22 -7.71 -17.78
N ILE A 126 -6.95 -7.91 -16.50
CA ILE A 126 -7.91 -7.74 -15.40
C ILE A 126 -8.43 -6.30 -15.25
N ASN A 127 -7.74 -5.30 -15.82
CA ASN A 127 -8.14 -3.89 -15.84
C ASN A 127 -8.55 -3.42 -17.24
N ALA A 128 -8.48 -4.31 -18.25
CA ALA A 128 -8.79 -4.00 -19.65
C ALA A 128 -10.18 -4.52 -20.06
N MET A 129 -11.14 -4.38 -19.17
CA MET A 129 -12.55 -4.73 -19.37
C MET A 129 -13.39 -3.46 -19.30
N ALA A 130 -14.49 -3.44 -20.06
CA ALA A 130 -15.47 -2.37 -20.04
C ALA A 130 -16.87 -2.92 -19.77
N LEU A 131 -17.66 -2.20 -18.96
CA LEU A 131 -19.03 -2.56 -18.60
C LEU A 131 -19.95 -1.40 -18.95
N ASP A 132 -20.97 -1.66 -19.79
CA ASP A 132 -21.96 -0.65 -20.13
C ASP A 132 -23.06 -0.54 -19.08
N ARG A 133 -23.93 0.45 -19.24
CA ARG A 133 -25.06 0.70 -18.34
C ARG A 133 -26.11 -0.42 -18.35
N GLN A 134 -26.15 -1.24 -19.39
CA GLN A 134 -27.05 -2.39 -19.53
C GLN A 134 -26.47 -3.68 -18.92
N GLY A 135 -25.24 -3.64 -18.39
CA GLY A 135 -24.57 -4.81 -17.82
C GLY A 135 -23.85 -5.68 -18.86
N ARG A 136 -23.66 -5.20 -20.08
CA ARG A 136 -22.89 -5.94 -21.10
C ARG A 136 -21.41 -5.71 -20.86
N LEU A 137 -20.69 -6.80 -20.60
CA LEU A 137 -19.25 -6.78 -20.41
C LEU A 137 -18.53 -6.96 -21.74
N THR A 138 -17.63 -6.04 -22.07
CA THR A 138 -16.67 -6.14 -23.16
C THR A 138 -15.32 -6.52 -22.59
N ASP A 139 -14.84 -7.71 -22.93
CA ASP A 139 -13.55 -8.27 -22.53
C ASP A 139 -12.81 -8.81 -23.75
N LEU A 140 -11.91 -7.99 -24.30
CA LEU A 140 -11.16 -8.33 -25.53
C LEU A 140 -9.87 -9.10 -25.24
N SER A 141 -9.42 -9.07 -24.00
CA SER A 141 -8.09 -9.58 -23.59
C SER A 141 -8.18 -10.80 -22.68
N GLY A 142 -9.38 -11.26 -22.32
CA GLY A 142 -9.57 -12.41 -21.42
C GLY A 142 -9.37 -12.08 -19.94
N GLY A 143 -9.65 -10.84 -19.53
CA GLY A 143 -9.49 -10.39 -18.15
C GLY A 143 -10.37 -11.14 -17.16
N LEU A 144 -11.60 -11.51 -17.55
CA LEU A 144 -12.50 -12.28 -16.69
C LEU A 144 -11.96 -13.69 -16.41
N ASP A 145 -11.39 -14.35 -17.44
CA ASP A 145 -10.75 -15.66 -17.27
C ASP A 145 -9.51 -15.54 -16.37
N ASP A 146 -8.73 -14.47 -16.50
CA ASP A 146 -7.56 -14.23 -15.65
C ASP A 146 -7.96 -13.94 -14.19
N ILE A 147 -9.06 -13.22 -13.95
CA ILE A 147 -9.63 -13.07 -12.59
C ILE A 147 -10.02 -14.45 -12.02
N CYS A 148 -10.70 -15.29 -12.81
CA CYS A 148 -11.09 -16.63 -12.36
C CYS A 148 -9.88 -17.51 -12.04
N ARG A 149 -8.77 -17.37 -12.79
CA ARG A 149 -7.50 -18.08 -12.56
C ARG A 149 -6.61 -17.41 -11.51
N ARG A 150 -7.01 -16.25 -10.99
CA ARG A 150 -6.20 -15.43 -10.08
C ARG A 150 -4.85 -15.07 -10.70
N MET A 151 -4.87 -14.52 -11.90
CA MET A 151 -3.69 -14.26 -12.73
C MET A 151 -3.56 -12.77 -13.07
N VAL A 152 -2.37 -12.21 -12.93
CA VAL A 152 -1.99 -10.88 -13.46
C VAL A 152 -1.23 -11.09 -14.76
N ARG A 153 -1.82 -10.69 -15.88
CA ARG A 153 -1.25 -10.84 -17.22
C ARG A 153 -1.29 -9.50 -17.96
N CYS A 154 -0.20 -9.14 -18.64
CA CYS A 154 -0.17 -7.95 -19.51
C CYS A 154 -1.15 -8.06 -20.67
N VAL A 155 -1.67 -6.92 -21.12
CA VAL A 155 -2.40 -6.82 -22.38
C VAL A 155 -1.39 -6.83 -23.54
N GLY A 156 -1.51 -7.77 -24.45
CA GLY A 156 -0.60 -7.90 -25.61
C GLY A 156 0.80 -8.38 -25.22
N ASP A 157 1.84 -7.76 -25.76
CA ASP A 157 3.24 -8.12 -25.56
C ASP A 157 3.79 -7.50 -24.27
N PRO A 158 4.14 -8.30 -23.23
CA PRO A 158 4.63 -7.78 -21.95
C PRO A 158 5.91 -6.97 -22.06
N GLN A 159 6.83 -7.37 -22.95
CA GLN A 159 8.10 -6.67 -23.15
C GLN A 159 7.84 -5.23 -23.58
N LYS A 160 7.01 -5.05 -24.62
CA LYS A 160 6.63 -3.72 -25.12
C LYS A 160 5.92 -2.90 -24.05
N ARG A 161 5.01 -3.52 -23.29
CA ARG A 161 4.27 -2.83 -22.21
C ARG A 161 5.18 -2.28 -21.13
N PHE A 162 6.24 -3.00 -20.76
CA PHE A 162 7.21 -2.54 -19.76
C PHE A 162 8.22 -1.54 -20.31
N GLU A 163 8.55 -1.62 -21.60
CA GLU A 163 9.38 -0.62 -22.29
C GLU A 163 8.64 0.71 -22.46
N GLU A 164 7.32 0.71 -22.66
CA GLU A 164 6.48 1.91 -22.71
C GLU A 164 6.43 2.64 -21.35
N ASP A 165 6.06 1.96 -20.27
CA ASP A 165 6.09 2.51 -18.90
C ASP A 165 6.63 1.45 -17.93
N ALA A 166 7.88 1.62 -17.54
CA ALA A 166 8.56 0.71 -16.62
C ALA A 166 7.85 0.60 -15.25
N LEU A 167 7.06 1.59 -14.83
CA LEU A 167 6.28 1.50 -13.60
C LEU A 167 5.27 0.35 -13.64
N ARG A 168 4.83 -0.08 -14.82
CA ARG A 168 3.93 -1.24 -14.97
C ARG A 168 4.53 -2.51 -14.35
N ILE A 169 5.86 -2.62 -14.25
CA ILE A 169 6.54 -3.71 -13.54
C ILE A 169 6.15 -3.70 -12.05
N MET A 170 6.30 -2.55 -11.39
CA MET A 170 5.91 -2.42 -9.99
C MET A 170 4.40 -2.58 -9.79
N ARG A 171 3.60 -2.12 -10.75
CA ARG A 171 2.15 -2.31 -10.75
C ARG A 171 1.77 -3.80 -10.84
N ALA A 172 2.47 -4.62 -11.64
CA ALA A 172 2.27 -6.08 -11.69
C ALA A 172 2.50 -6.71 -10.31
N LEU A 173 3.61 -6.35 -9.65
CA LEU A 173 3.92 -6.80 -8.30
C LEU A 173 2.84 -6.33 -7.30
N ARG A 174 2.39 -5.08 -7.39
CA ARG A 174 1.34 -4.54 -6.52
C ARG A 174 0.01 -5.26 -6.71
N PHE A 175 -0.42 -5.52 -7.94
CA PHE A 175 -1.66 -6.28 -8.18
C PHE A 175 -1.53 -7.71 -7.68
N SER A 176 -0.39 -8.37 -7.92
CA SER A 176 -0.11 -9.69 -7.36
C SER A 176 -0.20 -9.69 -5.83
N SER A 177 0.43 -8.72 -5.18
CA SER A 177 0.43 -8.60 -3.73
C SER A 177 -0.97 -8.31 -3.17
N ARG A 178 -1.68 -7.32 -3.73
CA ARG A 178 -2.98 -6.86 -3.22
C ARG A 178 -4.13 -7.82 -3.45
N LEU A 179 -4.18 -8.44 -4.64
CA LEU A 179 -5.25 -9.32 -5.05
C LEU A 179 -4.99 -10.79 -4.67
N ASP A 180 -3.79 -11.09 -4.20
CA ASP A 180 -3.31 -12.45 -3.97
C ASP A 180 -3.38 -13.30 -5.26
N PHE A 181 -2.92 -12.71 -6.38
CA PHE A 181 -2.90 -13.32 -7.70
C PHE A 181 -1.46 -13.66 -8.09
N ASP A 182 -1.29 -14.73 -8.86
CA ASP A 182 0.00 -15.04 -9.47
C ASP A 182 0.25 -14.16 -10.71
N ILE A 183 1.52 -13.87 -10.98
CA ILE A 183 1.89 -13.19 -12.23
C ILE A 183 2.11 -14.24 -13.30
N GLU A 184 1.51 -14.06 -14.46
CA GLU A 184 1.70 -14.96 -15.60
C GLU A 184 3.18 -15.06 -15.99
N ARG A 185 3.59 -16.28 -16.39
CA ARG A 185 5.01 -16.62 -16.60
C ARG A 185 5.71 -15.69 -17.59
N GLU A 186 5.09 -15.38 -18.74
CA GLU A 186 5.67 -14.50 -19.76
C GLU A 186 5.74 -13.07 -19.28
N THR A 187 4.69 -12.60 -18.61
CA THR A 187 4.63 -11.28 -17.95
C THR A 187 5.74 -11.15 -16.90
N LEU A 188 5.94 -12.15 -16.05
CA LEU A 188 7.00 -12.11 -15.02
C LEU A 188 8.41 -12.18 -15.64
N ALA A 189 8.61 -12.99 -16.67
CA ALA A 189 9.88 -13.09 -17.38
C ALA A 189 10.26 -11.73 -18.03
N ALA A 190 9.30 -11.07 -18.67
CA ALA A 190 9.50 -9.73 -19.22
C ALA A 190 9.76 -8.69 -18.13
N ALA A 191 9.05 -8.76 -16.99
CA ALA A 191 9.28 -7.87 -15.84
C ALA A 191 10.71 -7.97 -15.31
N ARG A 192 11.24 -9.20 -15.20
CA ARG A 192 12.63 -9.44 -14.78
C ARG A 192 13.64 -8.92 -15.80
N SER A 193 13.39 -9.13 -17.09
CA SER A 193 14.24 -8.62 -18.18
C SER A 193 14.29 -7.10 -18.22
N CYS A 194 13.14 -6.43 -18.05
CA CYS A 194 13.00 -4.99 -18.10
C CYS A 194 13.23 -4.31 -16.73
N GLY A 195 13.54 -5.05 -15.68
CA GLY A 195 13.67 -4.53 -14.31
C GLY A 195 14.66 -3.36 -14.18
N HIS A 196 15.72 -3.34 -14.99
CA HIS A 196 16.70 -2.26 -15.02
C HIS A 196 16.12 -0.89 -15.41
N LEU A 197 14.98 -0.86 -16.14
CA LEU A 197 14.28 0.36 -16.52
C LEU A 197 13.62 1.08 -15.32
N LEU A 198 13.38 0.37 -14.21
CA LEU A 198 12.85 0.96 -12.97
C LEU A 198 13.71 2.10 -12.44
N ARG A 199 15.02 2.09 -12.73
CA ARG A 199 15.95 3.17 -12.34
C ARG A 199 15.65 4.51 -13.01
N GLN A 200 14.85 4.52 -14.07
CA GLN A 200 14.45 5.73 -14.80
C GLN A 200 13.10 6.27 -14.30
N VAL A 201 12.38 5.50 -13.49
CA VAL A 201 11.10 5.92 -12.91
C VAL A 201 11.31 6.86 -11.73
N SER A 202 10.47 7.88 -11.61
CA SER A 202 10.59 8.84 -10.52
C SER A 202 10.38 8.17 -9.15
N PRO A 203 11.16 8.60 -8.13
CA PRO A 203 11.11 8.01 -6.79
C PRO A 203 9.73 8.00 -6.16
N GLU A 204 8.92 9.04 -6.37
CA GLU A 204 7.58 9.15 -5.82
C GLU A 204 6.65 8.07 -6.38
N ARG A 205 6.72 7.81 -7.70
CA ARG A 205 5.92 6.75 -8.33
C ARG A 205 6.34 5.37 -7.82
N LEU A 206 7.66 5.13 -7.67
CA LEU A 206 8.19 3.88 -7.10
C LEU A 206 7.74 3.70 -5.65
N ARG A 207 7.80 4.77 -4.84
CA ARG A 207 7.32 4.79 -3.45
C ARG A 207 5.86 4.37 -3.35
N ASP A 208 5.00 4.96 -4.17
CA ASP A 208 3.55 4.72 -4.11
C ASP A 208 3.22 3.28 -4.47
N GLU A 209 3.86 2.71 -5.50
CA GLU A 209 3.70 1.30 -5.86
C GLU A 209 4.31 0.37 -4.79
N LEU A 210 5.49 0.68 -4.25
CA LEU A 210 6.12 -0.07 -3.16
C LEU A 210 5.24 -0.11 -1.91
N THR A 211 4.68 1.04 -1.53
CA THR A 211 3.71 1.11 -0.42
C THR A 211 2.50 0.22 -0.69
N GLY A 212 1.99 0.25 -1.92
CA GLY A 212 0.90 -0.62 -2.34
C GLY A 212 1.25 -2.12 -2.29
N ILE A 213 2.50 -2.49 -2.61
CA ILE A 213 3.01 -3.87 -2.48
C ILE A 213 3.04 -4.28 -1.00
N LEU A 214 3.65 -3.44 -0.15
CA LEU A 214 3.79 -3.72 1.29
C LEU A 214 2.43 -3.87 2.01
N CYS A 215 1.42 -3.14 1.56
CA CYS A 215 0.05 -3.26 2.06
C CYS A 215 -0.71 -4.47 1.45
N GLY A 216 -0.11 -5.27 0.60
CA GLY A 216 -0.74 -6.39 -0.07
C GLY A 216 -0.72 -7.71 0.73
N HIS A 217 -1.53 -8.70 0.34
CA HIS A 217 -1.68 -9.99 1.03
C HIS A 217 -0.45 -10.90 0.92
N ARG A 218 0.38 -10.70 -0.11
CA ARG A 218 1.57 -11.54 -0.42
C ARG A 218 2.85 -10.72 -0.37
N ALA A 219 2.87 -9.65 0.42
CA ALA A 219 3.97 -8.69 0.40
C ALA A 219 5.33 -9.33 0.74
N GLY A 220 5.44 -10.03 1.85
CA GLY A 220 6.69 -10.67 2.28
C GLY A 220 7.14 -11.74 1.30
N ARG A 221 6.24 -12.66 0.94
CA ARG A 221 6.53 -13.71 -0.04
C ARG A 221 7.03 -13.13 -1.36
N LEU A 222 6.36 -12.12 -1.89
CA LEU A 222 6.71 -11.51 -3.18
C LEU A 222 8.06 -10.81 -3.12
N ILE A 223 8.36 -10.09 -2.03
CA ILE A 223 9.67 -9.44 -1.83
C ILE A 223 10.78 -10.49 -1.80
N TYR A 224 10.57 -11.64 -1.18
CA TYR A 224 11.54 -12.71 -1.15
C TYR A 224 11.75 -13.38 -2.52
N GLU A 225 10.65 -13.76 -3.19
CA GLU A 225 10.68 -14.43 -4.48
C GLU A 225 11.28 -13.53 -5.57
N GLU A 226 10.93 -12.24 -5.59
CA GLU A 226 11.35 -11.27 -6.61
C GLU A 226 12.41 -10.28 -6.09
N ALA A 227 13.24 -10.70 -5.14
CA ALA A 227 14.28 -9.87 -4.54
C ALA A 227 15.23 -9.22 -5.56
N GLU A 228 15.60 -9.97 -6.62
CA GLU A 228 16.48 -9.48 -7.69
C GLU A 228 15.81 -8.38 -8.53
N LEU A 229 14.50 -8.52 -8.79
CA LEU A 229 13.73 -7.50 -9.47
C LEU A 229 13.55 -6.26 -8.57
N MET A 230 13.18 -6.47 -7.31
CA MET A 230 13.02 -5.42 -6.30
C MET A 230 14.31 -4.66 -6.00
N ALA A 231 15.48 -5.28 -6.17
CA ALA A 231 16.78 -4.65 -5.97
C ALA A 231 17.08 -3.52 -6.97
N ASN A 232 16.33 -3.41 -8.07
CA ASN A 232 16.40 -2.22 -8.93
C ASN A 232 15.85 -0.97 -8.23
N VAL A 233 15.01 -1.13 -7.20
CA VAL A 233 14.43 -0.06 -6.38
C VAL A 233 15.11 0.02 -5.01
N ILE A 234 15.33 -1.14 -4.37
CA ILE A 234 15.95 -1.27 -3.05
C ILE A 234 17.13 -2.27 -3.16
N PRO A 235 18.30 -1.82 -3.64
CA PRO A 235 19.46 -2.71 -3.82
C PRO A 235 19.96 -3.33 -2.52
N GLU A 236 19.60 -2.74 -1.38
CA GLU A 236 19.94 -3.23 -0.04
C GLU A 236 19.30 -4.58 0.30
N LEU A 237 18.30 -5.04 -0.46
CA LEU A 237 17.68 -6.36 -0.28
C LEU A 237 18.59 -7.51 -0.68
N LEU A 238 19.44 -7.34 -1.72
CA LEU A 238 20.25 -8.43 -2.25
C LEU A 238 21.24 -9.03 -1.24
N PRO A 239 21.99 -8.24 -0.45
CA PRO A 239 22.87 -8.79 0.58
C PRO A 239 22.16 -9.58 1.67
N CYS A 240 20.84 -9.35 1.84
CA CYS A 240 20.03 -10.03 2.84
C CYS A 240 19.59 -11.44 2.38
N LYS A 241 19.55 -11.68 1.05
CA LYS A 241 19.14 -12.96 0.47
C LYS A 241 20.30 -13.98 0.61
N GLY A 242 20.01 -15.12 1.22
CA GLY A 242 21.00 -16.17 1.46
C GLY A 242 21.99 -15.87 2.59
N PHE A 243 21.83 -14.74 3.32
CA PHE A 243 22.67 -14.44 4.47
C PHE A 243 22.18 -15.21 5.70
N ASP A 244 22.90 -16.27 6.07
CA ASP A 244 22.64 -17.09 7.24
C ASP A 244 23.00 -16.33 8.54
N GLN A 245 22.05 -16.21 9.43
CA GLN A 245 22.22 -15.54 10.72
C GLN A 245 22.97 -16.39 11.75
N LYS A 246 23.26 -17.68 11.45
CA LYS A 246 24.07 -18.62 12.26
C LYS A 246 23.64 -18.73 13.72
N ASN A 247 22.35 -18.66 14.02
CA ASN A 247 21.82 -18.88 15.35
C ASN A 247 20.51 -19.69 15.30
N SER A 248 20.18 -20.33 16.45
CA SER A 248 19.01 -21.20 16.57
C SER A 248 17.66 -20.46 16.54
N HIS A 249 17.65 -19.15 16.71
CA HIS A 249 16.45 -18.34 16.75
C HIS A 249 15.86 -18.10 15.35
N HIS A 250 16.69 -18.18 14.31
CA HIS A 250 16.30 -17.89 12.94
C HIS A 250 16.37 -19.15 12.08
N ILE A 251 15.21 -19.52 11.51
CA ILE A 251 15.08 -20.62 10.53
C ILE A 251 15.19 -20.11 9.08
N TYR A 252 15.23 -18.79 8.91
CA TYR A 252 15.31 -18.10 7.63
C TYR A 252 16.65 -17.36 7.49
N ASP A 253 17.05 -17.09 6.24
CA ASP A 253 18.03 -16.05 5.96
C ASP A 253 17.46 -14.65 6.35
N VAL A 254 18.28 -13.62 6.32
CA VAL A 254 17.84 -12.26 6.73
C VAL A 254 16.64 -11.79 5.92
N LEU A 255 16.63 -12.01 4.60
CA LEU A 255 15.52 -11.59 3.74
C LEU A 255 14.24 -12.40 4.02
N GLY A 256 14.38 -13.70 4.24
CA GLY A 256 13.27 -14.58 4.60
C GLY A 256 12.64 -14.20 5.95
N HIS A 257 13.47 -13.80 6.92
CA HIS A 257 12.99 -13.27 8.20
C HIS A 257 12.22 -11.95 8.01
N ILE A 258 12.75 -11.01 7.21
CA ILE A 258 12.05 -9.76 6.86
C ILE A 258 10.71 -10.07 6.20
N ALA A 259 10.69 -11.00 5.24
CA ALA A 259 9.47 -11.42 4.53
C ALA A 259 8.42 -11.98 5.49
N ALA A 260 8.82 -12.90 6.38
CA ALA A 260 7.95 -13.48 7.40
C ALA A 260 7.41 -12.42 8.37
N ALA A 261 8.23 -11.45 8.78
CA ALA A 261 7.80 -10.35 9.63
C ALA A 261 6.75 -9.46 8.93
N ILE A 262 6.95 -9.12 7.65
CA ILE A 262 5.99 -8.34 6.85
C ILE A 262 4.63 -9.06 6.79
N ASP A 263 4.62 -10.36 6.49
CA ASP A 263 3.38 -11.13 6.39
C ASP A 263 2.71 -11.29 7.78
N SER A 264 3.50 -11.35 8.87
CA SER A 264 3.01 -11.44 10.26
C SER A 264 2.37 -10.16 10.77
N ILE A 265 2.88 -8.97 10.40
CA ILE A 265 2.25 -7.68 10.76
C ILE A 265 0.80 -7.65 10.28
N ARG A 266 0.54 -8.23 9.13
CA ARG A 266 -0.79 -8.26 8.54
C ARG A 266 -1.70 -9.33 9.16
N ALA A 267 -1.17 -10.51 9.48
CA ALA A 267 -1.91 -11.57 10.14
C ALA A 267 -2.37 -11.13 11.54
N ALA A 268 -1.53 -10.40 12.29
CA ALA A 268 -1.86 -9.85 13.60
C ALA A 268 -3.01 -8.82 13.57
N ALA A 269 -3.25 -8.17 12.43
CA ALA A 269 -4.43 -7.31 12.25
C ALA A 269 -5.75 -8.09 12.07
N GLY A 270 -5.73 -9.41 11.95
CA GLY A 270 -6.88 -10.22 11.58
C GLY A 270 -7.21 -11.47 12.42
N SER A 271 -6.37 -11.94 13.35
CA SER A 271 -6.69 -13.15 14.14
C SER A 271 -5.78 -13.36 15.36
N THR A 272 -6.41 -13.79 16.46
CA THR A 272 -5.76 -14.24 17.70
C THR A 272 -5.79 -15.77 17.76
N GLU A 273 -4.64 -16.43 17.67
CA GLU A 273 -4.46 -17.80 18.17
C GLU A 273 -3.06 -17.95 18.77
N HIS A 274 -3.00 -18.51 20.02
CA HIS A 274 -1.83 -18.61 20.86
C HIS A 274 -1.21 -19.99 20.86
N VAL A 275 0.13 -20.06 20.89
CA VAL A 275 0.89 -21.19 21.41
C VAL A 275 2.13 -20.65 22.16
N ALA A 276 2.26 -21.04 23.43
CA ALA A 276 3.35 -20.60 24.32
C ALA A 276 4.50 -21.61 24.35
N HIS A 277 5.74 -21.12 24.41
CA HIS A 277 6.88 -21.75 25.09
C HIS A 277 8.00 -20.73 25.34
N GLU A 278 8.68 -20.92 26.47
CA GLU A 278 9.71 -20.04 27.06
C GLU A 278 11.14 -20.41 26.61
N ASP A 279 11.98 -19.40 26.59
CA ASP A 279 13.37 -19.21 27.04
C ASP A 279 14.56 -19.20 26.07
N GLU A 280 15.31 -18.13 26.28
CA GLU A 280 16.73 -17.84 26.45
C GLU A 280 17.69 -17.64 25.26
N GLU A 281 18.44 -16.55 25.45
CA GLU A 281 19.75 -16.10 24.96
C GLU A 281 19.93 -15.56 23.54
N GLN A 282 20.27 -14.25 23.55
CA GLN A 282 20.56 -13.40 22.39
C GLN A 282 22.03 -13.48 21.96
N ALA A 283 22.27 -13.74 20.68
CA ALA A 283 23.49 -13.27 20.04
C ALA A 283 23.31 -11.76 19.73
N ASN A 284 23.95 -10.91 20.52
CA ASN A 284 23.89 -9.47 20.37
C ASN A 284 24.78 -9.01 19.22
N PHE A 285 24.19 -8.66 18.09
CA PHE A 285 24.82 -7.75 17.12
C PHE A 285 24.71 -6.33 17.69
N TYR A 286 25.72 -5.92 18.46
CA TYR A 286 25.79 -4.55 18.97
C TYR A 286 25.66 -3.57 17.81
N ASP A 287 24.75 -2.58 17.98
CA ASP A 287 24.55 -1.46 17.04
C ASP A 287 23.70 -1.72 15.76
N HIS A 288 23.16 -2.96 15.56
CA HIS A 288 22.36 -3.25 14.36
C HIS A 288 21.13 -2.33 14.20
N ALA A 289 20.47 -2.00 15.32
CA ALA A 289 19.29 -1.14 15.31
C ALA A 289 19.59 0.29 14.83
N ARG A 290 20.76 0.83 15.18
CA ARG A 290 21.22 2.14 14.71
C ARG A 290 21.55 2.10 13.21
N ILE A 291 22.32 1.11 12.80
CA ILE A 291 22.73 0.95 11.39
C ILE A 291 21.50 0.73 10.50
N SER A 292 20.56 -0.12 10.93
CA SER A 292 19.30 -0.36 10.21
C SER A 292 18.44 0.90 10.14
N ALA A 293 18.39 1.72 11.19
CA ALA A 293 17.68 2.98 11.18
C ALA A 293 18.29 3.99 10.19
N GLU A 294 19.62 4.10 10.14
CA GLU A 294 20.33 4.93 9.15
C GLU A 294 20.11 4.44 7.71
N MET A 295 20.07 3.13 7.51
CA MET A 295 19.76 2.53 6.21
C MET A 295 18.32 2.83 5.78
N ALA A 296 17.35 2.65 6.68
CA ALA A 296 15.95 2.95 6.43
C ALA A 296 15.76 4.43 6.07
N GLU A 297 16.40 5.35 6.80
CA GLU A 297 16.39 6.79 6.50
C GLU A 297 16.91 7.09 5.09
N LYS A 298 18.03 6.48 4.68
CA LYS A 298 18.61 6.64 3.35
C LYS A 298 17.68 6.13 2.26
N ILE A 299 17.11 4.93 2.42
CA ILE A 299 16.18 4.32 1.46
C ILE A 299 14.94 5.20 1.31
N MET A 300 14.32 5.60 2.42
CA MET A 300 13.09 6.38 2.40
C MET A 300 13.31 7.81 1.86
N THR A 301 14.46 8.42 2.16
CA THR A 301 14.85 9.73 1.59
C THR A 301 15.04 9.61 0.08
N ARG A 302 15.72 8.55 -0.40
CA ARG A 302 15.90 8.27 -1.83
C ARG A 302 14.58 8.05 -2.56
N LEU A 303 13.59 7.45 -1.89
CA LEU A 303 12.24 7.23 -2.42
C LEU A 303 11.28 8.40 -2.16
N HIS A 304 11.77 9.53 -1.69
CA HIS A 304 11.00 10.74 -1.45
C HIS A 304 9.77 10.54 -0.55
N PHE A 305 9.91 9.75 0.52
CA PHE A 305 8.88 9.73 1.57
C PHE A 305 8.84 11.08 2.30
N ASP A 306 7.69 11.42 2.85
CA ASP A 306 7.56 12.63 3.67
C ASP A 306 8.35 12.49 4.98
N ARG A 307 8.76 13.64 5.52
CA ARG A 307 9.62 13.71 6.70
C ARG A 307 9.02 13.03 7.93
N ASN A 308 7.72 13.20 8.16
CA ASN A 308 7.04 12.60 9.31
C ASN A 308 7.07 11.06 9.23
N THR A 309 6.82 10.50 8.05
CA THR A 309 6.91 9.05 7.82
C THR A 309 8.35 8.54 8.01
N ILE A 310 9.35 9.26 7.51
CA ILE A 310 10.78 8.91 7.71
C ILE A 310 11.12 8.90 9.20
N GLU A 311 10.77 9.94 9.94
CA GLU A 311 11.04 10.07 11.38
C GLU A 311 10.37 8.93 12.18
N LYS A 312 9.10 8.62 11.88
CA LYS A 312 8.36 7.52 12.53
C LYS A 312 9.00 6.15 12.26
N VAL A 313 9.28 5.82 11.00
CA VAL A 313 9.86 4.52 10.63
C VAL A 313 11.27 4.38 11.19
N THR A 314 12.10 5.41 11.08
CA THR A 314 13.47 5.41 11.62
C THR A 314 13.48 5.21 13.14
N ALA A 315 12.53 5.84 13.85
CA ALA A 315 12.36 5.64 15.29
C ALA A 315 11.91 4.20 15.62
N LEU A 316 10.94 3.65 14.88
CA LEU A 316 10.51 2.26 15.05
C LEU A 316 11.66 1.27 14.84
N VAL A 317 12.44 1.44 13.77
CA VAL A 317 13.62 0.59 13.51
C VAL A 317 14.68 0.76 14.58
N ARG A 318 14.92 1.98 15.08
CA ARG A 318 15.91 2.24 16.14
C ARG A 318 15.53 1.61 17.47
N TYR A 319 14.25 1.57 17.78
CA TYR A 319 13.75 1.13 19.10
C TYR A 319 13.16 -0.28 19.10
N HIS A 320 13.13 -1.01 17.96
CA HIS A 320 12.53 -2.34 17.91
C HIS A 320 13.16 -3.34 18.88
N GLY A 321 14.47 -3.24 19.16
CA GLY A 321 15.21 -4.12 20.07
C GLY A 321 15.02 -3.83 21.58
N ILE A 322 14.32 -2.73 21.96
CA ILE A 322 14.20 -2.35 23.38
C ILE A 322 13.28 -3.32 24.13
N ASN A 323 13.76 -3.85 25.25
CA ASN A 323 12.92 -4.64 26.15
C ASN A 323 12.15 -3.72 27.11
N ILE A 324 10.83 -3.95 27.24
CA ILE A 324 9.94 -3.24 28.17
C ILE A 324 9.34 -4.29 29.08
N GLU A 325 9.57 -4.16 30.39
CA GLU A 325 8.98 -5.06 31.36
C GLU A 325 7.47 -4.79 31.49
N PRO A 326 6.61 -5.87 31.62
CA PRO A 326 5.16 -5.74 31.69
C PRO A 326 4.69 -5.31 33.10
N GLU A 327 5.19 -4.18 33.57
CA GLU A 327 4.79 -3.52 34.82
C GLU A 327 4.35 -2.07 34.54
N PRO A 328 3.32 -1.54 35.24
CA PRO A 328 2.78 -0.21 35.01
C PRO A 328 3.82 0.92 35.02
N LYS A 329 4.82 0.82 35.88
CA LYS A 329 5.91 1.80 35.99
C LYS A 329 6.72 1.93 34.71
N TYR A 330 7.08 0.80 34.10
CA TYR A 330 7.90 0.79 32.88
C TYR A 330 7.06 1.14 31.64
N VAL A 331 5.79 0.69 31.62
CA VAL A 331 4.86 1.03 30.56
C VAL A 331 4.57 2.55 30.54
N LYS A 332 4.33 3.19 31.71
CA LYS A 332 4.19 4.65 31.82
C LYS A 332 5.40 5.39 31.26
N ARG A 333 6.61 4.94 31.63
CA ARG A 333 7.86 5.54 31.09
C ARG A 333 7.97 5.38 29.58
N ALA A 334 7.57 4.23 29.05
CA ALA A 334 7.60 3.97 27.62
C ALA A 334 6.55 4.82 26.88
N LEU A 335 5.32 4.95 27.41
CA LEU A 335 4.27 5.81 26.86
C LEU A 335 4.70 7.28 26.84
N ASN A 336 5.36 7.75 27.91
CA ASN A 336 5.91 9.12 27.96
C ASN A 336 7.03 9.33 26.93
N LYS A 337 7.94 8.35 26.81
CA LYS A 337 9.11 8.47 25.92
C LYS A 337 8.75 8.38 24.44
N TYR A 338 7.83 7.47 24.07
CA TYR A 338 7.55 7.12 22.67
C TYR A 338 6.22 7.64 22.16
N SER A 339 5.36 8.20 22.98
CA SER A 339 3.93 8.44 22.76
C SER A 339 3.10 7.14 22.66
N PRO A 340 1.78 7.19 22.92
CA PRO A 340 0.90 6.02 22.81
C PRO A 340 0.91 5.41 21.40
N GLU A 341 0.78 6.22 20.35
CA GLU A 341 0.78 5.77 18.95
C GLU A 341 2.06 4.98 18.61
N MET A 342 3.22 5.54 18.95
CA MET A 342 4.52 4.91 18.71
C MET A 342 4.70 3.64 19.54
N PHE A 343 4.22 3.63 20.80
CA PHE A 343 4.30 2.46 21.68
C PHE A 343 3.54 1.26 21.08
N PHE A 344 2.30 1.45 20.62
CA PHE A 344 1.52 0.37 19.99
C PHE A 344 2.13 -0.06 18.66
N SER A 345 2.67 0.87 17.87
CA SER A 345 3.40 0.53 16.64
C SER A 345 4.65 -0.30 16.91
N LEU A 346 5.39 0.01 18.00
CA LEU A 346 6.52 -0.81 18.45
C LEU A 346 6.09 -2.20 18.89
N LEU A 347 4.98 -2.34 19.62
CA LEU A 347 4.45 -3.64 20.01
C LEU A 347 4.06 -4.47 18.79
N ALA A 348 3.38 -3.88 17.81
CA ALA A 348 3.02 -4.57 16.57
C ALA A 348 4.26 -5.07 15.81
N LEU A 349 5.30 -4.21 15.70
CA LEU A 349 6.56 -4.60 15.07
C LEU A 349 7.25 -5.75 15.83
N LYS A 350 7.31 -5.68 17.17
CA LYS A 350 7.89 -6.74 18.01
C LYS A 350 7.15 -8.06 17.91
N ARG A 351 5.81 -8.02 17.85
CA ARG A 351 5.00 -9.22 17.62
C ARG A 351 5.36 -9.87 16.28
N ALA A 352 5.43 -9.08 15.22
CA ALA A 352 5.73 -9.57 13.87
C ALA A 352 7.15 -10.15 13.79
N ASP A 353 8.14 -9.47 14.37
CA ASP A 353 9.52 -9.94 14.45
C ASP A 353 9.61 -11.29 15.20
N ASN A 354 8.95 -11.38 16.36
CA ASN A 354 8.89 -12.62 17.13
C ASN A 354 8.19 -13.76 16.38
N MET A 355 7.12 -13.48 15.64
CA MET A 355 6.43 -14.48 14.81
C MET A 355 7.27 -14.96 13.62
N ALA A 356 8.22 -14.15 13.16
CA ALA A 356 9.17 -14.52 12.11
C ALA A 356 10.35 -15.38 12.62
N GLN A 357 10.49 -15.55 13.94
CA GLN A 357 11.49 -16.42 14.55
C GLN A 357 11.13 -17.91 14.46
N SER A 358 12.04 -18.79 14.86
CA SER A 358 11.77 -20.22 15.01
C SER A 358 10.58 -20.46 15.96
N PRO A 359 9.74 -21.47 15.73
CA PRO A 359 8.60 -21.80 16.61
C PRO A 359 8.95 -21.89 18.09
N ASP A 360 10.14 -22.39 18.41
CA ASP A 360 10.60 -22.55 19.79
C ASP A 360 10.90 -21.21 20.51
N PHE A 361 10.99 -20.11 19.74
CA PHE A 361 11.30 -18.76 20.26
C PHE A 361 10.13 -17.77 20.12
N ARG A 362 8.93 -18.23 19.78
CA ARG A 362 7.73 -17.38 19.62
C ARG A 362 7.00 -17.09 20.94
N GLY A 363 7.55 -17.49 22.08
CA GLY A 363 6.89 -17.43 23.40
C GLY A 363 6.63 -16.05 23.97
N ARG A 364 7.03 -14.94 23.30
CA ARG A 364 6.87 -13.59 23.82
C ARG A 364 5.51 -12.93 23.58
N GLN A 365 4.59 -13.61 22.90
CA GLN A 365 3.27 -13.04 22.55
C GLN A 365 2.47 -12.65 23.80
N GLU A 366 2.44 -13.50 24.84
CA GLU A 366 1.79 -13.20 26.11
C GLU A 366 2.35 -11.97 26.81
N THR A 367 3.67 -11.75 26.72
CA THR A 367 4.31 -10.54 27.25
C THR A 367 3.82 -9.30 26.54
N TYR A 368 3.68 -9.36 25.21
CA TYR A 368 3.17 -8.24 24.41
C TYR A 368 1.69 -7.98 24.71
N ASP A 369 0.86 -9.02 24.92
CA ASP A 369 -0.54 -8.89 25.34
C ASP A 369 -0.68 -8.20 26.69
N ARG A 370 0.19 -8.57 27.65
CA ARG A 370 0.24 -7.92 28.98
C ARG A 370 0.65 -6.44 28.86
N LEU A 371 1.65 -6.13 28.04
CA LEU A 371 2.09 -4.74 27.80
C LEU A 371 0.95 -3.91 27.20
N GLU A 372 0.26 -4.45 26.19
CA GLU A 372 -0.88 -3.79 25.53
C GLU A 372 -2.02 -3.53 26.51
N LYS A 373 -2.38 -4.54 27.32
CA LYS A 373 -3.43 -4.43 28.33
C LYS A 373 -3.09 -3.35 29.38
N ILE A 374 -1.84 -3.35 29.91
CA ILE A 374 -1.40 -2.35 30.88
C ILE A 374 -1.43 -0.94 30.27
N ALA A 375 -0.95 -0.78 29.02
CA ALA A 375 -0.97 0.50 28.34
C ALA A 375 -2.41 1.00 28.10
N GLY A 376 -3.33 0.12 27.68
CA GLY A 376 -4.75 0.44 27.53
C GLY A 376 -5.36 0.91 28.85
N GLN A 377 -5.12 0.21 29.96
CA GLN A 377 -5.62 0.60 31.27
C GLN A 377 -5.08 1.99 31.72
N ILE A 378 -3.79 2.25 31.51
CA ILE A 378 -3.18 3.55 31.87
C ILE A 378 -3.84 4.68 31.08
N ILE A 379 -4.16 4.46 29.82
CA ILE A 379 -4.78 5.46 28.93
C ILE A 379 -6.26 5.64 29.29
N GLU A 380 -7.02 4.55 29.47
CA GLU A 380 -8.46 4.58 29.82
C GLU A 380 -8.72 5.23 31.20
N GLU A 381 -7.84 4.99 32.16
CA GLU A 381 -7.93 5.57 33.51
C GLU A 381 -7.38 7.01 33.56
N GLU A 382 -7.02 7.59 32.41
CA GLU A 382 -6.44 8.94 32.29
C GLU A 382 -5.24 9.16 33.24
N GLN A 383 -4.50 8.09 33.56
CA GLN A 383 -3.37 8.16 34.46
C GLN A 383 -2.28 9.05 33.85
N CYS A 384 -1.81 10.03 34.64
CA CYS A 384 -0.70 10.88 34.25
C CYS A 384 0.56 10.07 33.95
N PHE A 385 1.11 10.18 32.74
CA PHE A 385 2.37 9.57 32.33
C PHE A 385 3.34 10.57 31.68
N SER A 386 2.90 11.82 31.46
CA SER A 386 3.77 12.91 31.01
C SER A 386 3.62 14.14 31.91
N LEU A 387 4.65 15.00 31.93
CA LEU A 387 4.55 16.29 32.66
C LEU A 387 3.47 17.21 32.10
N ARG A 388 3.01 16.99 30.87
CA ARG A 388 1.92 17.78 30.25
C ARG A 388 0.55 17.40 30.78
N ASP A 389 0.41 16.21 31.35
CA ASP A 389 -0.85 15.69 31.89
C ASP A 389 -1.05 16.10 33.34
N LEU A 390 -0.08 16.83 33.95
CA LEU A 390 -0.21 17.36 35.31
C LEU A 390 -1.18 18.53 35.32
N GLU A 391 -2.16 18.50 36.23
CA GLU A 391 -3.05 19.63 36.49
C GLU A 391 -2.32 20.82 37.14
N VAL A 392 -1.10 20.60 37.65
CA VAL A 392 -0.26 21.59 38.31
C VAL A 392 0.91 21.97 37.40
N ASN A 393 1.13 23.25 37.20
CA ASN A 393 2.25 23.78 36.42
C ASN A 393 3.25 24.55 37.30
N GLY A 394 4.40 24.94 36.77
CA GLY A 394 5.44 25.63 37.53
C GLY A 394 4.98 26.97 38.16
N LYS A 395 3.92 27.62 37.63
CA LYS A 395 3.34 28.83 38.26
C LYS A 395 2.55 28.49 39.53
N ASP A 396 1.86 27.35 39.49
CA ASP A 396 1.10 26.88 40.67
C ASP A 396 2.03 26.51 41.80
N LEU A 397 3.21 25.93 41.50
CA LEU A 397 4.24 25.63 42.47
C LEU A 397 4.86 26.90 43.10
N ILE A 398 5.04 27.96 42.29
CA ILE A 398 5.49 29.28 42.79
C ILE A 398 4.41 29.90 43.68
N GLN A 399 3.12 29.82 43.31
CA GLN A 399 2.01 30.29 44.13
C GLN A 399 1.88 29.51 45.44
N ALA A 400 2.25 28.23 45.42
CA ALA A 400 2.31 27.38 46.62
C ALA A 400 3.56 27.64 47.52
N GLY A 401 4.43 28.59 47.14
CA GLY A 401 5.54 29.03 47.95
C GLY A 401 6.93 28.46 47.56
N MET A 402 7.06 27.80 46.40
CA MET A 402 8.37 27.40 45.86
C MET A 402 9.10 28.62 45.28
N GLU A 403 10.38 28.75 45.61
CA GLU A 403 11.23 29.79 45.02
C GLU A 403 11.47 29.54 43.54
N GLN A 404 11.42 30.59 42.71
CA GLN A 404 11.68 30.52 41.31
C GLN A 404 13.13 30.11 41.01
N GLY A 405 13.36 28.89 40.48
CA GLY A 405 14.70 28.38 40.23
C GLY A 405 14.69 27.01 39.52
N PRO A 406 15.90 26.43 39.31
CA PRO A 406 16.05 25.11 38.67
C PRO A 406 15.36 23.95 39.41
N GLU A 407 15.01 24.15 40.67
CA GLU A 407 14.30 23.15 41.50
C GLU A 407 12.88 22.90 41.05
N ILE A 408 12.18 23.91 40.44
CA ILE A 408 10.84 23.77 39.93
C ILE A 408 10.81 22.75 38.77
N GLY A 409 11.89 22.62 38.00
CA GLY A 409 11.99 21.64 36.90
C GLY A 409 12.39 20.24 37.35
N LYS A 410 12.69 20.04 38.63
CA LYS A 410 13.06 18.74 39.20
C LYS A 410 11.93 18.08 40.01
N THR A 411 10.93 18.91 40.39
CA THR A 411 9.72 18.47 41.08
C THR A 411 8.68 17.98 40.11
#